data_e8014ead7240f199b16a3b48be48e083
#
_entry.id   e8014ead7240f199b16a3b48be48e083
#
_cell.length_a   1.000
_cell.length_b   1.000
_cell.length_c   1.000
_cell.angle_alpha   90.00
_cell.angle_beta   90.00
_cell.angle_gamma   90.00
#
_symmetry.space_group_name_H-M   'P 1'
#
loop_
_entity.id
_entity.type
_entity.pdbx_description
1 polymer ?
#
loop_
_entity_poly.entity_id
_entity_poly.type
_entity_poly.pdbx_seq_one_letter_code
_entity_poly.pdbx_strand_id
1 'polypeptide(L)'
;GTQPYELRLVSEEQFDVLKARLGRRQDVAAEALSSLEEGRLRELASEAPTVNLLNTLIGRALKQGASDLHIEPQGSRARVRFRIDGVLHEVDSIAPAMVLPVITRLKILAGMDIGERRRPQDGKIDLRMAGEELDIRVSALPVTDGESAVLRFLRKGALVYDMRLLGLSEANRHLLRNLAHE
;
A
#
# COMPACT_ATOMS: atom_id res chain seq x y z
N GLY A 1 11.25 -42.78 14.06
CA GLY A 1 11.12 -44.10 13.40
C GLY A 1 10.97 -43.87 11.91
N THR A 2 11.96 -44.34 11.13
CA THR A 2 11.90 -44.39 9.66
C THR A 2 10.85 -45.40 9.23
N GLN A 3 9.85 -44.96 8.50
CA GLN A 3 8.94 -45.88 7.83
C GLN A 3 9.69 -46.66 6.74
N PRO A 4 9.51 -48.00 6.65
CA PRO A 4 10.13 -48.76 5.60
C PRO A 4 9.53 -48.37 4.24
N TYR A 5 10.39 -48.02 3.28
CA TYR A 5 9.99 -47.77 1.90
C TYR A 5 10.25 -49.00 1.06
N GLU A 6 9.32 -49.29 0.15
CA GLU A 6 9.40 -50.39 -0.82
C GLU A 6 9.69 -49.76 -2.21
N LEU A 7 10.73 -50.21 -2.85
CA LEU A 7 11.07 -49.80 -4.22
C LEU A 7 10.28 -50.71 -5.20
N ARG A 8 9.50 -50.08 -6.07
CA ARG A 8 8.78 -50.75 -7.16
C ARG A 8 9.20 -50.20 -8.51
N LEU A 9 9.48 -51.07 -9.45
CA LEU A 9 9.62 -50.70 -10.85
C LEU A 9 8.24 -50.38 -11.43
N VAL A 10 8.11 -49.23 -12.05
CA VAL A 10 6.89 -48.77 -12.73
C VAL A 10 7.20 -48.49 -14.19
N SER A 11 6.20 -48.61 -15.08
CA SER A 11 6.36 -48.21 -16.47
C SER A 11 6.46 -46.68 -16.60
N GLU A 12 7.02 -46.18 -17.70
CA GLU A 12 7.13 -44.76 -17.97
C GLU A 12 5.77 -44.05 -17.89
N GLU A 13 4.73 -44.67 -18.43
CA GLU A 13 3.35 -44.18 -18.35
C GLU A 13 2.82 -44.08 -16.90
N GLN A 14 3.11 -45.13 -16.09
CA GLN A 14 2.77 -45.10 -14.66
C GLN A 14 3.54 -44.05 -13.87
N PHE A 15 4.81 -43.82 -14.24
CA PHE A 15 5.64 -42.77 -13.64
C PHE A 15 5.08 -41.39 -13.96
N ASP A 16 4.65 -41.10 -15.19
CA ASP A 16 4.08 -39.81 -15.59
C ASP A 16 2.75 -39.55 -14.89
N VAL A 17 1.91 -40.58 -14.71
CA VAL A 17 0.67 -40.49 -13.92
C VAL A 17 0.95 -40.19 -12.45
N LEU A 18 1.95 -40.83 -11.86
CA LEU A 18 2.36 -40.59 -10.47
C LEU A 18 2.95 -39.20 -10.30
N LYS A 19 3.78 -38.75 -11.23
CA LYS A 19 4.37 -37.40 -11.27
C LYS A 19 3.29 -36.32 -11.36
N ALA A 20 2.31 -36.49 -12.24
CA ALA A 20 1.17 -35.58 -12.37
C ALA A 20 0.26 -35.54 -11.12
N ARG A 21 0.12 -36.68 -10.41
CA ARG A 21 -0.61 -36.75 -9.13
C ARG A 21 0.12 -36.05 -8.00
N LEU A 22 1.45 -36.21 -7.91
CA LEU A 22 2.28 -35.55 -6.91
C LEU A 22 2.32 -34.03 -7.13
N GLY A 23 2.48 -33.59 -8.37
CA GLY A 23 2.42 -32.17 -8.73
C GLY A 23 1.11 -31.53 -8.29
N ARG A 24 -0.03 -32.11 -8.67
CA ARG A 24 -1.34 -31.60 -8.25
C ARG A 24 -1.56 -31.54 -6.74
N ARG A 25 -1.01 -32.49 -5.97
CA ARG A 25 -1.10 -32.46 -4.50
C ARG A 25 -0.24 -31.35 -3.89
N GLN A 26 0.92 -31.08 -4.47
CA GLN A 26 1.78 -29.97 -4.04
C GLN A 26 1.15 -28.62 -4.35
N ASP A 27 0.55 -28.47 -5.53
CA ASP A 27 -0.14 -27.24 -5.93
C ASP A 27 -1.33 -26.92 -5.02
N VAL A 28 -2.18 -27.93 -4.74
CA VAL A 28 -3.33 -27.77 -3.83
C VAL A 28 -2.88 -27.44 -2.40
N ALA A 29 -1.80 -28.05 -1.92
CA ALA A 29 -1.26 -27.75 -0.59
C ALA A 29 -0.65 -26.32 -0.53
N ALA A 30 0.03 -25.89 -1.59
CA ALA A 30 0.59 -24.55 -1.70
C ALA A 30 -0.52 -23.48 -1.76
N GLU A 31 -1.57 -23.72 -2.54
CA GLU A 31 -2.74 -22.83 -2.59
C GLU A 31 -3.46 -22.75 -1.24
N ALA A 32 -3.64 -23.87 -0.55
CA ALA A 32 -4.27 -23.88 0.77
C ALA A 32 -3.44 -23.11 1.81
N LEU A 33 -2.11 -23.25 1.81
CA LEU A 33 -1.22 -22.50 2.68
C LEU A 33 -1.26 -21.00 2.37
N SER A 34 -1.22 -20.63 1.09
CA SER A 34 -1.31 -19.25 0.66
C SER A 34 -2.62 -18.59 1.11
N SER A 35 -3.74 -19.29 0.96
CA SER A 35 -5.06 -18.78 1.38
C SER A 35 -5.18 -18.61 2.90
N LEU A 36 -4.55 -19.50 3.69
CA LEU A 36 -4.49 -19.38 5.15
C LEU A 36 -3.63 -18.19 5.58
N GLU A 37 -2.49 -17.98 4.93
CA GLU A 37 -1.63 -16.83 5.18
C GLU A 37 -2.34 -15.52 4.85
N GLU A 38 -3.02 -15.45 3.71
CA GLU A 38 -3.82 -14.28 3.35
C GLU A 38 -4.95 -14.01 4.34
N GLY A 39 -5.66 -15.05 4.79
CA GLY A 39 -6.69 -14.94 5.81
C GLY A 39 -6.15 -14.31 7.10
N ARG A 40 -5.01 -14.80 7.58
CA ARG A 40 -4.35 -14.27 8.78
C ARG A 40 -3.90 -12.82 8.59
N LEU A 41 -3.39 -12.47 7.41
CA LEU A 41 -2.97 -11.10 7.11
C LEU A 41 -4.17 -10.14 7.07
N ARG A 42 -5.31 -10.57 6.51
CA ARG A 42 -6.55 -9.78 6.53
C ARG A 42 -7.03 -9.53 7.96
N GLU A 43 -6.94 -10.54 8.82
CA GLU A 43 -7.29 -10.41 10.24
C GLU A 43 -6.41 -9.36 10.93
N LEU A 44 -5.09 -9.51 10.89
CA LEU A 44 -4.13 -8.57 11.48
C LEU A 44 -4.29 -7.14 10.91
N ALA A 45 -4.57 -7.02 9.61
CA ALA A 45 -4.81 -5.73 8.96
C ALA A 45 -6.12 -5.06 9.39
N SER A 46 -7.04 -5.82 9.95
CA SER A 46 -8.35 -5.35 10.43
C SER A 46 -8.39 -5.11 11.93
N GLU A 47 -7.34 -5.47 12.65
CA GLU A 47 -7.25 -5.21 14.09
C GLU A 47 -7.20 -3.72 14.42
N ALA A 48 -7.78 -3.34 15.54
CA ALA A 48 -7.87 -1.95 15.98
C ALA A 48 -6.50 -1.22 16.02
N PRO A 49 -5.40 -1.82 16.47
CA PRO A 49 -4.09 -1.16 16.45
C PRO A 49 -3.63 -0.75 15.06
N THR A 50 -3.79 -1.63 14.07
CA THR A 50 -3.42 -1.38 12.66
C THR A 50 -4.27 -0.26 12.06
N VAL A 51 -5.59 -0.34 12.26
CA VAL A 51 -6.54 0.65 11.76
C VAL A 51 -6.29 2.02 12.38
N ASN A 52 -6.10 2.08 13.70
CA ASN A 52 -5.86 3.32 14.42
C ASN A 52 -4.54 3.97 14.03
N LEU A 53 -3.46 3.17 13.88
CA LEU A 53 -2.16 3.68 13.44
C LEU A 53 -2.27 4.32 12.05
N LEU A 54 -2.86 3.62 11.08
CA LEU A 54 -3.02 4.13 9.72
C LEU A 54 -3.87 5.40 9.68
N ASN A 55 -5.01 5.41 10.37
CA ASN A 55 -5.89 6.58 10.45
C ASN A 55 -5.17 7.77 11.10
N THR A 56 -4.37 7.53 12.14
CA THR A 56 -3.57 8.56 12.81
C THR A 56 -2.54 9.16 11.87
N LEU A 57 -1.82 8.33 11.11
CA LEU A 57 -0.81 8.80 10.15
C LEU A 57 -1.45 9.62 9.03
N ILE A 58 -2.56 9.15 8.45
CA ILE A 58 -3.29 9.88 7.42
C ILE A 58 -3.82 11.22 7.98
N GLY A 59 -4.46 11.21 9.15
CA GLY A 59 -4.99 12.41 9.77
C GLY A 59 -3.90 13.45 10.09
N ARG A 60 -2.73 13.01 10.58
CA ARG A 60 -1.56 13.89 10.83
C ARG A 60 -1.03 14.47 9.52
N ALA A 61 -0.89 13.66 8.47
CA ALA A 61 -0.44 14.11 7.16
C ALA A 61 -1.34 15.21 6.58
N LEU A 62 -2.65 14.98 6.61
CA LEU A 62 -3.64 15.96 6.14
C LEU A 62 -3.63 17.25 6.95
N LYS A 63 -3.54 17.16 8.29
CA LYS A 63 -3.47 18.31 9.20
C LYS A 63 -2.22 19.16 8.95
N GLN A 64 -1.11 18.53 8.55
CA GLN A 64 0.15 19.21 8.24
C GLN A 64 0.25 19.67 6.78
N GLY A 65 -0.79 19.49 5.97
CA GLY A 65 -0.80 19.87 4.57
C GLY A 65 0.13 19.03 3.69
N ALA A 66 0.43 17.81 4.10
CA ALA A 66 1.28 16.93 3.31
C ALA A 66 0.64 16.56 1.97
N SER A 67 1.44 16.55 0.91
CA SER A 67 1.02 16.05 -0.41
C SER A 67 1.15 14.54 -0.50
N ASP A 68 2.14 13.95 0.19
CA ASP A 68 2.39 12.52 0.17
C ASP A 68 2.76 12.00 1.57
N LEU A 69 2.38 10.77 1.86
CA LEU A 69 2.80 9.96 3.00
C LEU A 69 3.59 8.75 2.46
N HIS A 70 4.80 8.56 2.96
CA HIS A 70 5.66 7.43 2.62
C HIS A 70 5.83 6.51 3.82
N ILE A 71 5.66 5.20 3.61
CA ILE A 71 5.97 4.14 4.57
C ILE A 71 7.05 3.28 3.94
N GLU A 72 8.25 3.32 4.50
CA GLU A 72 9.44 2.72 3.90
C GLU A 72 10.11 1.75 4.88
N PRO A 73 9.99 0.43 4.66
CA PRO A 73 10.73 -0.56 5.42
C PRO A 73 12.24 -0.29 5.32
N GLN A 74 12.92 -0.35 6.46
CA GLN A 74 14.36 -0.17 6.57
C GLN A 74 14.91 -1.01 7.72
N GLY A 75 15.45 -2.17 7.42
CA GLY A 75 15.96 -3.11 8.42
C GLY A 75 14.88 -3.54 9.40
N SER A 76 15.05 -3.21 10.70
CA SER A 76 14.16 -3.64 11.78
C SER A 76 12.94 -2.73 12.03
N ARG A 77 12.68 -1.72 11.20
CA ARG A 77 11.54 -0.79 11.35
C ARG A 77 11.10 -0.26 10.00
N ALA A 78 9.93 0.38 9.91
CA ALA A 78 9.62 1.21 8.75
C ALA A 78 9.65 2.68 9.13
N ARG A 79 10.33 3.46 8.31
CA ARG A 79 10.38 4.92 8.41
C ARG A 79 9.10 5.51 7.80
N VAL A 80 8.51 6.49 8.47
CA VAL A 80 7.36 7.24 7.98
C VAL A 80 7.80 8.66 7.65
N ARG A 81 7.55 9.08 6.41
CA ARG A 81 7.88 10.43 5.94
C ARG A 81 6.66 11.11 5.33
N PHE A 82 6.54 12.41 5.58
CA PHE A 82 5.57 13.27 4.91
C PHE A 82 6.29 14.19 3.93
N ARG A 83 5.70 14.39 2.75
CA ARG A 83 6.14 15.43 1.84
C ARG A 83 5.31 16.69 2.12
N ILE A 84 5.96 17.74 2.62
CA ILE A 84 5.36 19.05 2.92
C ILE A 84 6.13 20.06 2.11
N ASP A 85 5.44 20.87 1.31
CA ASP A 85 6.04 21.88 0.42
C ASP A 85 7.20 21.36 -0.44
N GLY A 86 7.03 20.12 -0.95
CA GLY A 86 8.00 19.43 -1.80
C GLY A 86 9.15 18.73 -1.05
N VAL A 87 9.32 18.96 0.25
CA VAL A 87 10.39 18.39 1.08
C VAL A 87 9.89 17.18 1.86
N LEU A 88 10.69 16.12 1.93
CA LEU A 88 10.40 14.92 2.72
C LEU A 88 10.93 15.09 4.16
N HIS A 89 10.02 15.00 5.12
CA HIS A 89 10.31 15.05 6.56
C HIS A 89 10.05 13.69 7.19
N GLU A 90 10.99 13.16 7.96
CA GLU A 90 10.75 11.99 8.80
C GLU A 90 9.91 12.42 10.01
N VAL A 91 8.76 11.76 10.19
CA VAL A 91 7.76 12.16 11.19
C VAL A 91 7.45 11.08 12.20
N ASP A 92 7.78 9.82 11.86
CA ASP A 92 7.48 8.67 12.71
C ASP A 92 8.25 7.43 12.26
N SER A 93 8.15 6.36 13.05
CA SER A 93 8.61 5.03 12.67
C SER A 93 7.60 3.96 13.14
N ILE A 94 7.42 2.93 12.31
CA ILE A 94 6.52 1.81 12.59
C ILE A 94 7.34 0.63 13.08
N ALA A 95 6.92 0.02 14.20
CA ALA A 95 7.53 -1.19 14.73
C ALA A 95 7.45 -2.34 13.71
N PRO A 96 8.45 -3.25 13.66
CA PRO A 96 8.52 -4.32 12.66
C PRO A 96 7.25 -5.16 12.56
N ALA A 97 6.68 -5.52 13.69
CA ALA A 97 5.45 -6.34 13.76
C ALA A 97 4.22 -5.66 13.11
N MET A 98 4.23 -4.33 13.01
CA MET A 98 3.12 -3.55 12.48
C MET A 98 3.28 -3.18 10.99
N VAL A 99 4.48 -3.31 10.43
CA VAL A 99 4.74 -2.89 9.04
C VAL A 99 3.87 -3.66 8.07
N LEU A 100 3.94 -4.99 8.13
CA LEU A 100 3.18 -5.86 7.24
C LEU A 100 1.66 -5.70 7.39
N PRO A 101 1.07 -5.69 8.61
CA PRO A 101 -0.34 -5.37 8.80
C PRO A 101 -0.76 -4.03 8.21
N VAL A 102 0.03 -2.97 8.38
CA VAL A 102 -0.28 -1.63 7.84
C VAL A 102 -0.26 -1.62 6.31
N ILE A 103 0.76 -2.21 5.68
CA ILE A 103 0.82 -2.33 4.21
C ILE A 103 -0.35 -3.18 3.69
N THR A 104 -0.64 -4.30 4.32
CA THR A 104 -1.78 -5.15 3.96
C THR A 104 -3.10 -4.37 4.08
N ARG A 105 -3.28 -3.57 5.13
CA ARG A 105 -4.46 -2.71 5.27
C ARG A 105 -4.59 -1.71 4.15
N LEU A 106 -3.50 -1.06 3.75
CA LEU A 106 -3.47 -0.16 2.60
C LEU A 106 -3.86 -0.86 1.31
N LYS A 107 -3.31 -2.05 1.06
CA LYS A 107 -3.64 -2.85 -0.13
C LYS A 107 -5.14 -3.21 -0.16
N ILE A 108 -5.70 -3.64 0.96
CA ILE A 108 -7.14 -3.94 1.08
C ILE A 108 -7.98 -2.71 0.76
N LEU A 109 -7.67 -1.57 1.36
CA LEU A 109 -8.41 -0.32 1.15
C LEU A 109 -8.30 0.20 -0.28
N ALA A 110 -7.16 -0.03 -0.93
CA ALA A 110 -6.88 0.40 -2.29
C ALA A 110 -7.31 -0.61 -3.38
N GLY A 111 -7.90 -1.76 -2.98
CA GLY A 111 -8.35 -2.80 -3.91
C GLY A 111 -7.22 -3.58 -4.58
N MET A 112 -6.05 -3.65 -3.92
CA MET A 112 -4.88 -4.38 -4.41
C MET A 112 -4.88 -5.85 -3.95
N ASP A 113 -4.10 -6.67 -4.64
CA ASP A 113 -3.84 -8.06 -4.29
C ASP A 113 -2.86 -8.13 -3.10
N ILE A 114 -3.30 -8.70 -1.98
CA ILE A 114 -2.48 -8.85 -0.75
C ILE A 114 -1.49 -10.01 -0.81
N GLY A 115 -1.76 -11.00 -1.67
CA GLY A 115 -0.87 -12.15 -1.90
C GLY A 115 0.34 -11.80 -2.79
N GLU A 116 0.18 -10.89 -3.73
CA GLU A 116 1.27 -10.46 -4.61
C GLU A 116 2.13 -9.39 -3.95
N ARG A 117 3.39 -9.72 -3.67
CA ARG A 117 4.36 -8.83 -3.00
C ARG A 117 5.63 -8.58 -3.79
N ARG A 118 5.73 -9.19 -4.98
CA ARG A 118 6.93 -9.15 -5.82
C ARG A 118 6.80 -8.16 -6.97
N ARG A 119 5.59 -7.65 -7.20
CA ARG A 119 5.29 -6.71 -8.29
C ARG A 119 4.75 -5.41 -7.75
N PRO A 120 5.10 -4.27 -8.35
CA PRO A 120 4.46 -3.00 -8.05
C PRO A 120 2.94 -3.07 -8.27
N GLN A 121 2.20 -2.43 -7.40
CA GLN A 121 0.75 -2.30 -7.52
C GLN A 121 0.33 -0.87 -7.23
N ASP A 122 -0.68 -0.40 -7.95
CA ASP A 122 -1.30 0.89 -7.76
C ASP A 122 -2.78 0.70 -7.47
N GLY A 123 -3.32 1.57 -6.63
CA GLY A 123 -4.73 1.56 -6.28
C GLY A 123 -5.20 2.90 -5.77
N LYS A 124 -6.47 2.95 -5.37
CA LYS A 124 -7.12 4.18 -5.00
C LYS A 124 -7.97 3.95 -3.75
N ILE A 125 -7.92 4.91 -2.83
CA ILE A 125 -8.80 4.95 -1.66
C ILE A 125 -9.62 6.23 -1.73
N ASP A 126 -10.95 6.10 -1.80
CA ASP A 126 -11.87 7.21 -1.57
C ASP A 126 -12.20 7.26 -0.07
N LEU A 127 -11.81 8.33 0.59
CA LEU A 127 -11.96 8.49 2.03
C LEU A 127 -12.67 9.80 2.34
N ARG A 128 -13.60 9.76 3.31
CA ARG A 128 -14.17 10.97 3.89
C ARG A 128 -13.65 11.15 5.30
N MET A 129 -12.87 12.20 5.53
CA MET A 129 -12.27 12.50 6.82
C MET A 129 -12.41 13.98 7.14
N ALA A 130 -12.80 14.30 8.37
CA ALA A 130 -13.02 15.68 8.85
C ALA A 130 -13.97 16.53 7.96
N GLY A 131 -14.91 15.87 7.26
CA GLY A 131 -15.87 16.56 6.37
C GLY A 131 -15.37 16.79 4.95
N GLU A 132 -14.11 16.49 4.66
CA GLU A 132 -13.51 16.58 3.32
C GLU A 132 -13.53 15.24 2.60
N GLU A 133 -13.81 15.26 1.29
CA GLU A 133 -13.65 14.11 0.41
C GLU A 133 -12.23 14.09 -0.14
N LEU A 134 -11.54 12.98 0.10
CA LEU A 134 -10.18 12.75 -0.28
C LEU A 134 -10.12 11.61 -1.30
N ASP A 135 -9.38 11.85 -2.37
CA ASP A 135 -8.92 10.83 -3.29
C ASP A 135 -7.46 10.53 -2.96
N ILE A 136 -7.17 9.34 -2.49
CA ILE A 136 -5.81 8.94 -2.13
C ILE A 136 -5.33 7.90 -3.15
N ARG A 137 -4.32 8.26 -3.92
CA ARG A 137 -3.63 7.28 -4.78
C ARG A 137 -2.57 6.58 -3.97
N VAL A 138 -2.57 5.25 -4.04
CA VAL A 138 -1.66 4.40 -3.28
C VAL A 138 -0.83 3.59 -4.26
N SER A 139 0.49 3.61 -4.09
CA SER A 139 1.42 2.73 -4.80
C SER A 139 2.14 1.87 -3.78
N ALA A 140 2.12 0.54 -3.97
CA ALA A 140 2.88 -0.43 -3.21
C ALA A 140 4.03 -0.97 -4.07
N LEU A 141 5.25 -0.88 -3.57
CA LEU A 141 6.47 -1.21 -4.30
C LEU A 141 7.30 -2.23 -3.53
N PRO A 142 7.69 -3.37 -4.15
CA PRO A 142 8.66 -4.29 -3.55
C PRO A 142 9.98 -3.60 -3.29
N VAL A 143 10.54 -3.81 -2.11
CA VAL A 143 11.88 -3.35 -1.72
C VAL A 143 12.60 -4.48 -0.99
N THR A 144 13.90 -4.31 -0.72
CA THR A 144 14.73 -5.35 -0.07
C THR A 144 14.15 -5.83 1.26
N ASP A 145 13.61 -4.92 2.06
CA ASP A 145 13.11 -5.21 3.41
C ASP A 145 11.56 -5.40 3.45
N GLY A 146 10.93 -5.70 2.31
CA GLY A 146 9.48 -5.93 2.22
C GLY A 146 8.80 -5.12 1.15
N GLU A 147 7.71 -4.42 1.47
CA GLU A 147 7.01 -3.52 0.55
C GLU A 147 6.99 -2.10 1.12
N SER A 148 7.35 -1.12 0.30
CA SER A 148 7.11 0.29 0.60
C SER A 148 5.76 0.74 0.08
N ALA A 149 5.13 1.72 0.74
CA ALA A 149 3.90 2.33 0.25
C ALA A 149 4.04 3.85 0.19
N VAL A 150 3.46 4.41 -0.87
CA VAL A 150 3.33 5.86 -1.05
C VAL A 150 1.86 6.20 -1.24
N LEU A 151 1.36 7.11 -0.41
CA LEU A 151 0.01 7.63 -0.48
C LEU A 151 0.08 9.08 -0.94
N ARG A 152 -0.52 9.40 -2.09
CA ARG A 152 -0.67 10.77 -2.59
C ARG A 152 -2.07 11.28 -2.30
N PHE A 153 -2.18 12.40 -1.62
CA PHE A 153 -3.44 13.01 -1.24
C PHE A 153 -3.92 13.99 -2.31
N LEU A 154 -5.09 13.73 -2.88
CA LEU A 154 -5.76 14.59 -3.83
C LEU A 154 -7.03 15.11 -3.18
N ARG A 155 -7.07 16.38 -2.80
CA ARG A 155 -8.25 17.01 -2.21
C ARG A 155 -9.27 17.30 -3.30
N LYS A 156 -10.46 16.69 -3.24
CA LYS A 156 -11.58 16.99 -4.13
C LYS A 156 -12.22 18.30 -3.67
N GLY A 157 -12.14 19.34 -4.48
CA GLY A 157 -12.87 20.59 -4.27
C GLY A 157 -12.13 21.76 -3.62
N ALA A 158 -10.82 21.64 -3.33
CA ALA A 158 -10.08 22.70 -2.64
C ALA A 158 -9.36 23.71 -3.55
N LEU A 159 -9.48 23.58 -4.86
CA LEU A 159 -8.88 24.54 -5.78
C LEU A 159 -9.90 25.62 -6.17
N VAL A 160 -10.18 26.51 -5.25
CA VAL A 160 -10.70 27.82 -5.63
C VAL A 160 -9.54 28.57 -6.26
N TYR A 161 -9.49 28.56 -7.60
CA TYR A 161 -8.50 29.31 -8.38
C TYR A 161 -8.81 30.80 -8.30
N ASP A 162 -8.78 31.38 -7.11
CA ASP A 162 -8.92 32.82 -6.93
C ASP A 162 -7.53 33.46 -6.90
N MET A 163 -7.23 34.27 -7.92
CA MET A 163 -5.95 34.99 -8.02
C MET A 163 -5.68 35.86 -6.79
N ARG A 164 -6.70 36.22 -6.01
CA ARG A 164 -6.57 36.95 -4.76
C ARG A 164 -5.86 36.16 -3.69
N LEU A 165 -6.07 34.82 -3.68
CA LEU A 165 -5.46 33.90 -2.71
C LEU A 165 -3.99 33.59 -3.04
N LEU A 166 -3.53 33.92 -4.25
CA LEU A 166 -2.12 33.75 -4.67
C LEU A 166 -1.19 34.86 -4.17
N GLY A 167 -1.70 35.82 -3.38
CA GLY A 167 -0.87 36.91 -2.85
C GLY A 167 -0.41 37.95 -3.91
N LEU A 168 -0.96 37.89 -5.12
CA LEU A 168 -0.61 38.82 -6.20
C LEU A 168 -1.18 40.20 -5.92
N SER A 169 -0.38 41.24 -6.19
CA SER A 169 -0.85 42.65 -6.18
C SER A 169 -1.96 42.83 -7.22
N GLU A 170 -2.78 43.87 -7.02
CA GLU A 170 -3.90 44.15 -7.94
C GLU A 170 -3.42 44.44 -9.37
N ALA A 171 -2.31 45.12 -9.50
CA ALA A 171 -1.67 45.39 -10.80
C ALA A 171 -1.24 44.10 -11.49
N ASN A 172 -0.63 43.16 -10.78
CA ASN A 172 -0.20 41.88 -11.33
C ASN A 172 -1.39 40.98 -11.70
N ARG A 173 -2.48 41.02 -10.94
CA ARG A 173 -3.71 40.31 -11.28
C ARG A 173 -4.36 40.82 -12.56
N HIS A 174 -4.36 42.16 -12.74
CA HIS A 174 -4.85 42.78 -13.98
C HIS A 174 -4.01 42.39 -15.19
N LEU A 175 -2.68 42.43 -15.04
CA LEU A 175 -1.75 42.02 -16.10
C LEU A 175 -1.99 40.54 -16.51
N LEU A 176 -2.09 39.65 -15.55
CA LEU A 176 -2.34 38.20 -15.82
C LEU A 176 -3.69 37.97 -16.49
N ARG A 177 -4.74 38.70 -16.11
CA ARG A 177 -6.04 38.58 -16.78
C ARG A 177 -5.98 39.03 -18.24
N ASN A 178 -5.29 40.14 -18.51
CA ASN A 178 -5.16 40.62 -19.88
C ASN A 178 -4.38 39.64 -20.76
N LEU A 179 -3.29 39.06 -20.22
CA LEU A 179 -2.51 38.03 -20.94
C LEU A 179 -3.26 36.71 -21.18
N ALA A 180 -4.24 36.40 -20.36
CA ALA A 180 -5.04 35.18 -20.51
C ALA A 180 -6.20 35.32 -21.52
N HIS A 181 -6.48 36.55 -21.99
CA HIS A 181 -7.54 36.86 -22.94
C HIS A 181 -7.03 37.20 -24.36
N GLU A 182 -5.71 37.18 -24.57
CA GLU A 182 -5.07 37.19 -25.90
C GLU A 182 -4.90 35.76 -26.44
#